data_c1d9ef2c0cb333fa7420a6c261acfe7b
#
_entry.id   c1d9ef2c0cb333fa7420a6c261acfe7b
#
_cell.length_a   1.000
_cell.length_b   1.000
_cell.length_c   1.000
_cell.angle_alpha   90.00
_cell.angle_beta   90.00
_cell.angle_gamma   90.00
#
_symmetry.space_group_name_H-M   'P 1'
#
loop_
_entity.id
_entity.type
_entity.pdbx_description
1 polymer ?
#
loop_
_entity_poly.entity_id
_entity_poly.type
_entity_poly.pdbx_seq_one_letter_code
_entity_poly.pdbx_strand_id
1 'polypeptide(L)'
;PILDFPFKRNGSLVVCLHEDEMPGLEALYKRGITNGVPGLRILNREELRAMEPNISDEACAALYAPTGGIVCPFNLNIAMAENANANGVEFHFNTEVTDLRPVEDGWEIRTSKGTYKTRYVVNAAGVYADKFHNMVSNKKIHITPRRGDYCLLDKTAGNHVSHTVFALPG
;
A
#
# COMPACT_ATOMS: atom_id res chain seq x y z
N PRO A 1 -16.36 -15.20 0.21
CA PRO A 1 -15.86 -15.53 -1.11
C PRO A 1 -14.38 -15.15 -1.21
N ILE A 2 -13.59 -16.03 -1.81
CA ILE A 2 -12.19 -15.75 -2.05
C ILE A 2 -12.16 -14.90 -3.32
N LEU A 3 -11.52 -13.73 -3.25
CA LEU A 3 -11.30 -12.89 -4.43
C LEU A 3 -10.33 -13.62 -5.37
N ASP A 4 -10.67 -13.70 -6.64
CA ASP A 4 -9.82 -14.35 -7.66
C ASP A 4 -8.94 -13.29 -8.31
N PHE A 5 -7.68 -13.21 -7.85
CA PHE A 5 -6.64 -12.38 -8.44
C PHE A 5 -5.26 -12.98 -8.18
N PRO A 6 -4.28 -12.79 -9.08
CA PRO A 6 -2.93 -13.28 -8.90
C PRO A 6 -2.25 -12.63 -7.68
N PHE A 7 -1.82 -13.48 -6.74
CA PHE A 7 -1.04 -13.08 -5.57
C PHE A 7 0.17 -14.00 -5.44
N LYS A 8 1.34 -13.42 -5.23
CA LYS A 8 2.58 -14.17 -4.97
C LYS A 8 3.18 -13.73 -3.65
N ARG A 9 3.28 -14.66 -2.69
CA ARG A 9 4.02 -14.45 -1.45
C ARG A 9 5.49 -14.74 -1.70
N ASN A 10 6.24 -13.74 -2.09
CA ASN A 10 7.67 -13.85 -2.40
C ASN A 10 8.58 -13.32 -1.29
N GLY A 11 8.02 -12.83 -0.19
CA GLY A 11 8.79 -12.18 0.86
C GLY A 11 9.32 -10.81 0.47
N SER A 12 9.85 -10.11 1.45
CA SER A 12 10.53 -8.82 1.24
C SER A 12 11.82 -8.72 2.05
N LEU A 13 12.77 -7.98 1.52
CA LEU A 13 14.07 -7.68 2.12
C LEU A 13 14.20 -6.17 2.24
N VAL A 14 14.56 -5.68 3.42
CA VAL A 14 15.04 -4.30 3.61
C VAL A 14 16.54 -4.40 3.79
N VAL A 15 17.30 -3.92 2.82
CA VAL A 15 18.75 -4.12 2.73
C VAL A 15 19.49 -2.97 3.41
N CYS A 16 20.49 -3.34 4.21
CA CYS A 16 21.46 -2.46 4.84
C CYS A 16 22.77 -2.55 4.05
N LEU A 17 23.27 -1.41 3.57
CA LEU A 17 24.49 -1.38 2.78
C LEU A 17 25.74 -1.15 3.65
N HIS A 18 25.61 -0.41 4.75
CA HIS A 18 26.72 -0.02 5.59
C HIS A 18 26.50 -0.43 7.05
N GLU A 19 27.58 -0.81 7.74
CA GLU A 19 27.52 -1.26 9.15
C GLU A 19 26.99 -0.19 10.10
N ASP A 20 27.18 1.09 9.80
CA ASP A 20 26.63 2.22 10.59
C ASP A 20 25.12 2.38 10.48
N GLU A 21 24.48 1.77 9.48
CA GLU A 21 23.03 1.71 9.31
C GLU A 21 22.35 0.61 10.15
N MET A 22 23.13 -0.35 10.70
CA MET A 22 22.60 -1.48 11.48
C MET A 22 21.65 -1.09 12.61
N PRO A 23 21.87 -0.01 13.37
CA PRO A 23 20.92 0.42 14.40
C PRO A 23 19.52 0.75 13.84
N GLY A 24 19.45 1.30 12.61
CA GLY A 24 18.20 1.55 11.89
C GLY A 24 17.47 0.24 11.52
N LEU A 25 18.23 -0.74 11.03
CA LEU A 25 17.69 -2.06 10.69
C LEU A 25 17.13 -2.79 11.93
N GLU A 26 17.86 -2.73 13.06
CA GLU A 26 17.41 -3.29 14.33
C GLU A 26 16.16 -2.60 14.90
N ALA A 27 16.08 -1.27 14.77
CA ALA A 27 14.90 -0.52 15.17
C ALA A 27 13.67 -0.92 14.33
N LEU A 28 13.87 -1.13 13.02
CA LEU A 28 12.82 -1.62 12.12
C LEU A 28 12.39 -3.05 12.49
N TYR A 29 13.34 -3.94 12.83
CA TYR A 29 13.07 -5.28 13.31
C TYR A 29 12.21 -5.26 14.59
N LYS A 30 12.63 -4.49 15.61
CA LYS A 30 11.89 -4.35 16.88
C LYS A 30 10.46 -3.86 16.66
N ARG A 31 10.29 -2.86 15.79
CA ARG A 31 8.97 -2.36 15.40
C ARG A 31 8.11 -3.43 14.72
N GLY A 32 8.72 -4.23 13.84
CA GLY A 32 8.05 -5.34 13.18
C GLY A 32 7.58 -6.43 14.14
N ILE A 33 8.42 -6.79 15.13
CA ILE A 33 8.04 -7.73 16.20
C ILE A 33 6.88 -7.17 17.04
N THR A 34 6.94 -5.90 17.44
CA THR A 34 5.86 -5.23 18.19
C THR A 34 4.56 -5.22 17.41
N ASN A 35 4.62 -5.08 16.08
CA ASN A 35 3.47 -5.13 15.18
C ASN A 35 2.99 -6.56 14.86
N GLY A 36 3.62 -7.58 15.43
CA GLY A 36 3.22 -8.97 15.24
C GLY A 36 3.54 -9.57 13.88
N VAL A 37 4.54 -9.05 13.14
CA VAL A 37 4.96 -9.62 11.85
C VAL A 37 5.60 -11.00 12.07
N PRO A 38 5.01 -12.10 11.58
CA PRO A 38 5.52 -13.43 11.84
C PRO A 38 6.75 -13.76 10.99
N GLY A 39 7.70 -14.51 11.59
CA GLY A 39 8.86 -15.01 10.89
C GLY A 39 9.90 -13.96 10.48
N LEU A 40 9.78 -12.74 11.02
CA LEU A 40 10.71 -11.65 10.76
C LEU A 40 12.10 -12.00 11.32
N ARG A 41 13.16 -11.79 10.54
CA ARG A 41 14.54 -12.04 10.97
C ARG A 41 15.54 -11.14 10.25
N ILE A 42 16.64 -10.84 10.93
CA ILE A 42 17.79 -10.17 10.33
C ILE A 42 18.67 -11.25 9.72
N LEU A 43 19.02 -11.11 8.45
CA LEU A 43 19.96 -11.92 7.72
C LEU A 43 21.34 -11.26 7.76
N ASN A 44 22.37 -12.04 8.01
CA ASN A 44 23.74 -11.61 7.79
C ASN A 44 24.09 -11.64 6.28
N ARG A 45 25.30 -11.17 5.92
CA ARG A 45 25.78 -11.09 4.53
C ARG A 45 25.72 -12.43 3.80
N GLU A 46 26.11 -13.51 4.45
CA GLU A 46 26.17 -14.85 3.86
C GLU A 46 24.77 -15.39 3.57
N GLU A 47 23.86 -15.27 4.55
CA GLU A 47 22.47 -15.67 4.41
C GLU A 47 21.74 -14.85 3.33
N LEU A 48 22.01 -13.54 3.27
CA LEU A 48 21.44 -12.64 2.27
C LEU A 48 21.89 -13.03 0.86
N ARG A 49 23.19 -13.29 0.65
CA ARG A 49 23.73 -13.74 -0.64
C ARG A 49 23.26 -15.13 -1.04
N ALA A 50 23.08 -16.03 -0.10
CA ALA A 50 22.52 -17.34 -0.37
C ALA A 50 21.05 -17.23 -0.85
N MET A 51 20.30 -16.24 -0.35
CA MET A 51 18.92 -15.99 -0.70
C MET A 51 18.77 -15.20 -2.01
N GLU A 52 19.60 -14.17 -2.23
CA GLU A 52 19.63 -13.29 -3.40
C GLU A 52 21.06 -13.14 -3.93
N PRO A 53 21.51 -14.06 -4.79
CA PRO A 53 22.91 -14.08 -5.27
C PRO A 53 23.32 -12.82 -6.05
N ASN A 54 22.37 -12.10 -6.62
CA ASN A 54 22.59 -10.91 -7.43
C ASN A 54 22.47 -9.60 -6.62
N ILE A 55 22.36 -9.68 -5.29
CA ILE A 55 22.36 -8.47 -4.45
C ILE A 55 23.73 -7.79 -4.48
N SER A 56 23.76 -6.48 -4.27
CA SER A 56 25.02 -5.71 -4.22
C SER A 56 26.03 -6.31 -3.24
N ASP A 57 27.30 -6.32 -3.62
CA ASP A 57 28.41 -6.75 -2.77
C ASP A 57 28.60 -5.86 -1.52
N GLU A 58 28.09 -4.63 -1.56
CA GLU A 58 28.12 -3.70 -0.43
C GLU A 58 27.11 -4.07 0.66
N ALA A 59 26.08 -4.85 0.31
CA ALA A 59 25.06 -5.26 1.28
C ALA A 59 25.65 -6.08 2.43
N CYS A 60 25.54 -5.57 3.66
CA CYS A 60 26.08 -6.20 4.87
C CYS A 60 25.04 -7.03 5.63
N ALA A 61 23.77 -6.64 5.57
CA ALA A 61 22.65 -7.31 6.23
C ALA A 61 21.32 -7.00 5.53
N ALA A 62 20.27 -7.75 5.89
CA ALA A 62 18.91 -7.40 5.50
C ALA A 62 17.88 -7.83 6.55
N LEU A 63 16.79 -7.10 6.67
CA LEU A 63 15.60 -7.53 7.38
C LEU A 63 14.70 -8.30 6.41
N TYR A 64 14.49 -9.56 6.69
CA TYR A 64 13.62 -10.45 5.92
C TYR A 64 12.24 -10.59 6.54
N ALA A 65 11.20 -10.32 5.75
CA ALA A 65 9.82 -10.53 6.11
C ALA A 65 9.17 -11.57 5.16
N PRO A 66 9.01 -12.84 5.59
CA PRO A 66 8.53 -13.92 4.73
C PRO A 66 7.07 -13.76 4.32
N THR A 67 6.31 -12.95 5.03
CA THR A 67 4.89 -12.70 4.74
C THR A 67 4.65 -11.62 3.69
N GLY A 68 5.70 -10.92 3.27
CA GLY A 68 5.63 -9.98 2.15
C GLY A 68 5.15 -10.66 0.86
N GLY A 69 4.45 -9.93 0.03
CA GLY A 69 3.96 -10.46 -1.24
C GLY A 69 3.65 -9.36 -2.24
N ILE A 70 3.44 -9.76 -3.48
CA ILE A 70 3.09 -8.88 -4.58
C ILE A 70 1.74 -9.25 -5.15
N VAL A 71 1.03 -8.23 -5.63
CA VAL A 71 -0.28 -8.35 -6.25
C VAL A 71 -0.37 -7.36 -7.42
N CYS A 72 -1.08 -7.74 -8.47
CA CYS A 72 -1.45 -6.78 -9.51
C CYS A 72 -2.54 -5.84 -8.96
N PRO A 73 -2.27 -4.52 -8.79
CA PRO A 73 -3.24 -3.60 -8.21
C PRO A 73 -4.49 -3.44 -9.06
N PHE A 74 -4.38 -3.56 -10.38
CA PHE A 74 -5.53 -3.51 -11.29
C PHE A 74 -6.47 -4.69 -11.06
N ASN A 75 -5.93 -5.92 -11.04
CA ASN A 75 -6.73 -7.12 -10.84
C ASN A 75 -7.36 -7.15 -9.44
N LEU A 76 -6.61 -6.74 -8.41
CA LEU A 76 -7.15 -6.62 -7.06
C LEU A 76 -8.32 -5.62 -7.02
N ASN A 77 -8.15 -4.43 -7.62
CA ASN A 77 -9.21 -3.41 -7.66
C ASN A 77 -10.47 -3.90 -8.38
N ILE A 78 -10.30 -4.58 -9.52
CA ILE A 78 -11.42 -5.16 -10.29
C ILE A 78 -12.12 -6.23 -9.45
N ALA A 79 -11.38 -7.18 -8.88
CA ALA A 79 -11.96 -8.26 -8.06
C ALA A 79 -12.72 -7.73 -6.83
N MET A 80 -12.20 -6.67 -6.20
CA MET A 80 -12.90 -6.01 -5.08
C MET A 80 -14.21 -5.34 -5.55
N ALA A 81 -14.19 -4.67 -6.70
CA ALA A 81 -15.38 -4.01 -7.25
C ALA A 81 -16.44 -5.04 -7.67
N GLU A 82 -16.04 -6.12 -8.35
CA GLU A 82 -16.93 -7.22 -8.75
C GLU A 82 -17.56 -7.89 -7.52
N ASN A 83 -16.77 -8.17 -6.49
CA ASN A 83 -17.28 -8.73 -5.24
C ASN A 83 -18.26 -7.77 -4.54
N ALA A 84 -17.95 -6.49 -4.50
CA ALA A 84 -18.85 -5.49 -3.93
C ALA A 84 -20.18 -5.43 -4.70
N ASN A 85 -20.13 -5.40 -6.04
CA ASN A 85 -21.33 -5.41 -6.88
C ASN A 85 -22.15 -6.69 -6.69
N ALA A 86 -21.52 -7.85 -6.61
CA ALA A 86 -22.21 -9.13 -6.34
C ALA A 86 -22.90 -9.15 -4.96
N ASN A 87 -22.47 -8.33 -4.03
CA ASN A 87 -23.07 -8.14 -2.71
C ASN A 87 -24.03 -6.93 -2.64
N GLY A 88 -24.46 -6.40 -3.78
CA GLY A 88 -25.50 -5.37 -3.87
C GLY A 88 -24.99 -3.93 -3.75
N VAL A 89 -23.69 -3.69 -3.86
CA VAL A 89 -23.16 -2.32 -3.92
C VAL A 89 -23.42 -1.71 -5.29
N GLU A 90 -24.02 -0.54 -5.30
CA GLU A 90 -24.24 0.23 -6.54
C GLU A 90 -23.06 1.16 -6.82
N PHE A 91 -22.59 1.13 -8.06
CA PHE A 91 -21.51 2.00 -8.55
C PHE A 91 -22.08 3.12 -9.43
N HIS A 92 -21.87 4.35 -9.02
CA HIS A 92 -22.26 5.54 -9.78
C HIS A 92 -21.05 6.18 -10.46
N PHE A 93 -20.66 5.67 -11.62
CA PHE A 93 -19.53 6.20 -12.39
C PHE A 93 -19.83 7.57 -13.02
N ASN A 94 -18.78 8.35 -13.27
CA ASN A 94 -18.88 9.70 -13.84
C ASN A 94 -19.84 10.60 -13.01
N THR A 95 -19.80 10.43 -11.69
CA THR A 95 -20.67 11.12 -10.75
C THR A 95 -19.78 11.85 -9.73
N GLU A 96 -19.45 13.10 -10.04
CA GLU A 96 -18.60 13.92 -9.18
C GLU A 96 -19.39 14.40 -7.97
N VAL A 97 -18.84 14.19 -6.78
CA VAL A 97 -19.37 14.80 -5.54
C VAL A 97 -18.94 16.25 -5.50
N THR A 98 -19.90 17.15 -5.44
CA THR A 98 -19.68 18.60 -5.45
C THR A 98 -19.85 19.26 -4.08
N ASP A 99 -20.66 18.67 -3.21
CA ASP A 99 -20.91 19.20 -1.87
C ASP A 99 -21.33 18.09 -0.89
N LEU A 100 -20.96 18.25 0.38
CA LEU A 100 -21.34 17.38 1.48
C LEU A 100 -21.90 18.22 2.62
N ARG A 101 -23.10 17.90 3.10
CA ARG A 101 -23.76 18.62 4.19
C ARG A 101 -24.29 17.66 5.24
N PRO A 102 -24.05 17.92 6.53
CA PRO A 102 -24.76 17.20 7.59
C PRO A 102 -26.23 17.57 7.56
N VAL A 103 -27.11 16.59 7.82
CA VAL A 103 -28.53 16.73 8.00
C VAL A 103 -28.93 16.01 9.29
N GLU A 104 -30.18 16.16 9.75
CA GLU A 104 -30.65 15.63 11.05
C GLU A 104 -30.30 14.15 11.27
N ASP A 105 -30.51 13.29 10.25
CA ASP A 105 -30.28 11.85 10.34
C ASP A 105 -29.13 11.35 9.44
N GLY A 106 -28.11 12.15 9.20
CA GLY A 106 -26.97 11.72 8.38
C GLY A 106 -26.39 12.80 7.48
N TRP A 107 -26.34 12.52 6.19
CA TRP A 107 -25.65 13.34 5.20
C TRP A 107 -26.43 13.53 3.92
N GLU A 108 -26.40 14.73 3.38
CA GLU A 108 -26.80 15.04 2.01
C GLU A 108 -25.54 15.18 1.16
N ILE A 109 -25.47 14.40 0.07
CA ILE A 109 -24.36 14.37 -0.87
C ILE A 109 -24.88 14.94 -2.20
N ARG A 110 -24.36 16.08 -2.62
CA ARG A 110 -24.65 16.65 -3.92
C ARG A 110 -23.64 16.20 -4.94
N THR A 111 -24.11 15.80 -6.09
CA THR A 111 -23.28 15.30 -7.17
C THR A 111 -23.65 15.97 -8.50
N SER A 112 -22.80 15.77 -9.52
CA SER A 112 -23.08 16.21 -10.89
C SER A 112 -24.32 15.58 -11.52
N LYS A 113 -24.89 14.51 -10.90
CA LYS A 113 -26.05 13.78 -11.44
C LYS A 113 -27.27 13.76 -10.51
N GLY A 114 -27.17 14.39 -9.35
CA GLY A 114 -28.28 14.44 -8.41
C GLY A 114 -27.83 14.49 -6.97
N THR A 115 -28.79 14.34 -6.05
CA THR A 115 -28.57 14.42 -4.61
C THR A 115 -28.91 13.09 -3.96
N TYR A 116 -28.02 12.60 -3.09
CA TYR A 116 -28.17 11.37 -2.34
C TYR A 116 -28.25 11.68 -0.84
N LYS A 117 -28.95 10.83 -0.09
CA LYS A 117 -28.99 10.89 1.38
C LYS A 117 -28.48 9.57 1.95
N THR A 118 -27.68 9.65 3.00
CA THR A 118 -27.11 8.47 3.66
C THR A 118 -26.82 8.76 5.12
N ARG A 119 -26.79 7.72 5.95
CA ARG A 119 -26.42 7.84 7.37
C ARG A 119 -24.92 8.03 7.56
N TYR A 120 -24.11 7.43 6.71
CA TYR A 120 -22.63 7.44 6.82
C TYR A 120 -21.98 7.75 5.49
N VAL A 121 -20.87 8.46 5.53
CA VAL A 121 -20.02 8.72 4.36
C VAL A 121 -18.60 8.27 4.66
N VAL A 122 -18.04 7.46 3.76
CA VAL A 122 -16.61 7.09 3.80
C VAL A 122 -15.89 7.88 2.72
N ASN A 123 -14.97 8.74 3.12
CA ASN A 123 -14.15 9.51 2.21
C ASN A 123 -12.91 8.69 1.81
N ALA A 124 -12.94 8.10 0.64
CA ALA A 124 -11.84 7.34 0.05
C ALA A 124 -11.31 7.99 -1.25
N ALA A 125 -11.34 9.33 -1.34
CA ALA A 125 -11.03 10.09 -2.55
C ALA A 125 -9.52 10.27 -2.83
N GLY A 126 -8.66 9.45 -2.21
CA GLY A 126 -7.21 9.44 -2.45
C GLY A 126 -6.59 10.83 -2.22
N VAL A 127 -5.86 11.34 -3.21
CA VAL A 127 -5.19 12.65 -3.12
C VAL A 127 -6.15 13.85 -3.04
N TYR A 128 -7.44 13.64 -3.26
CA TYR A 128 -8.48 14.66 -3.14
C TYR A 128 -9.30 14.54 -1.84
N ALA A 129 -8.88 13.66 -0.91
CA ALA A 129 -9.65 13.43 0.32
C ALA A 129 -9.71 14.66 1.23
N ASP A 130 -8.69 15.52 1.19
CA ASP A 130 -8.68 16.80 1.91
C ASP A 130 -9.79 17.75 1.44
N LYS A 131 -10.10 17.77 0.14
CA LYS A 131 -11.19 18.58 -0.42
C LYS A 131 -12.52 18.26 0.28
N PHE A 132 -12.85 16.97 0.38
CA PHE A 132 -14.12 16.53 0.99
C PHE A 132 -14.09 16.63 2.53
N HIS A 133 -12.97 16.30 3.16
CA HIS A 133 -12.79 16.53 4.59
C HIS A 133 -13.02 18.00 4.96
N ASN A 134 -12.47 18.90 4.17
CA ASN A 134 -12.54 20.34 4.43
C ASN A 134 -13.93 20.95 4.20
N MET A 135 -14.85 20.24 3.53
CA MET A 135 -16.26 20.68 3.44
C MET A 135 -16.99 20.56 4.78
N VAL A 136 -16.66 19.54 5.56
CA VAL A 136 -17.44 19.13 6.73
C VAL A 136 -16.72 19.25 8.08
N SER A 137 -15.42 19.51 8.08
CA SER A 137 -14.60 19.63 9.30
C SER A 137 -14.14 21.07 9.54
N ASN A 138 -14.15 21.48 10.81
CA ASN A 138 -13.54 22.75 11.23
C ASN A 138 -12.00 22.66 11.21
N LYS A 139 -11.44 21.46 11.48
CA LYS A 139 -9.99 21.20 11.38
C LYS A 139 -9.64 20.93 9.92
N LYS A 140 -9.04 21.92 9.28
CA LYS A 140 -8.61 21.80 7.88
C LYS A 140 -7.34 20.96 7.77
N ILE A 141 -7.25 20.15 6.73
CA ILE A 141 -6.07 19.38 6.36
C ILE A 141 -5.70 19.71 4.91
N HIS A 142 -4.47 19.44 4.56
CA HIS A 142 -3.97 19.56 3.19
C HIS A 142 -3.15 18.33 2.83
N ILE A 143 -3.43 17.74 1.68
CA ILE A 143 -2.70 16.61 1.13
C ILE A 143 -1.75 17.13 0.05
N THR A 144 -0.45 16.93 0.25
CA THR A 144 0.56 17.18 -0.78
C THR A 144 0.86 15.87 -1.49
N PRO A 145 0.40 15.68 -2.73
CA PRO A 145 0.66 14.44 -3.45
C PRO A 145 2.15 14.28 -3.76
N ARG A 146 2.66 13.08 -3.61
CA ARG A 146 4.02 12.70 -4.03
C ARG A 146 3.93 11.70 -5.17
N ARG A 147 4.68 11.95 -6.24
CA ARG A 147 4.80 11.03 -7.36
C ARG A 147 5.95 10.05 -7.11
N GLY A 148 5.69 8.76 -7.26
CA GLY A 148 6.71 7.74 -7.39
C GLY A 148 6.86 7.35 -8.86
N ASP A 149 8.09 7.35 -9.36
CA ASP A 149 8.40 6.92 -10.73
C ASP A 149 8.89 5.47 -10.72
N TYR A 150 8.47 4.69 -11.71
CA TYR A 150 8.86 3.30 -11.89
C TYR A 150 9.64 3.13 -13.19
N CYS A 151 10.75 2.39 -13.12
CA CYS A 151 11.47 1.92 -14.29
C CYS A 151 11.09 0.46 -14.52
N LEU A 152 10.31 0.19 -15.56
CA LEU A 152 9.98 -1.17 -15.95
C LEU A 152 11.17 -1.76 -16.70
N LEU A 153 11.74 -2.83 -16.15
CA LEU A 153 12.84 -3.55 -16.77
C LEU A 153 12.31 -4.55 -17.81
N ASP A 154 13.17 -4.91 -18.77
CA ASP A 154 12.88 -5.97 -19.74
C ASP A 154 12.68 -7.33 -19.06
N LYS A 155 11.92 -8.22 -19.71
CA LYS A 155 11.65 -9.57 -19.21
C LYS A 155 12.90 -10.41 -18.95
N THR A 156 14.00 -10.14 -19.68
CA THR A 156 15.29 -10.82 -19.47
C THR A 156 15.89 -10.53 -18.10
N ALA A 157 15.55 -9.39 -17.48
CA ALA A 157 15.93 -9.03 -16.11
C ALA A 157 14.99 -9.59 -15.03
N GLY A 158 13.92 -10.26 -15.41
CA GLY A 158 12.84 -10.69 -14.50
C GLY A 158 13.25 -11.70 -13.42
N ASN A 159 14.37 -12.39 -13.62
CA ASN A 159 14.93 -13.37 -12.69
C ASN A 159 16.15 -12.83 -11.91
N HIS A 160 16.41 -11.52 -11.98
CA HIS A 160 17.56 -10.92 -11.31
C HIS A 160 17.45 -11.00 -9.78
N VAL A 161 16.26 -10.78 -9.25
CA VAL A 161 15.91 -10.95 -7.83
C VAL A 161 14.64 -11.77 -7.67
N SER A 162 14.52 -12.54 -6.58
CA SER A 162 13.35 -13.38 -6.28
C SER A 162 12.41 -12.74 -5.27
N HIS A 163 12.90 -11.87 -4.41
CA HIS A 163 12.16 -11.16 -3.38
C HIS A 163 11.94 -9.69 -3.75
N THR A 164 11.02 -9.04 -3.06
CA THR A 164 10.90 -7.58 -3.14
C THR A 164 12.00 -6.94 -2.28
N VAL A 165 12.86 -6.14 -2.89
CA VAL A 165 14.02 -5.53 -2.23
C VAL A 165 13.78 -4.04 -2.03
N PHE A 166 13.97 -3.57 -0.81
CA PHE A 166 13.89 -2.17 -0.41
C PHE A 166 15.21 -1.69 0.18
N ALA A 167 15.55 -0.43 -0.04
CA ALA A 167 16.58 0.23 0.75
C ALA A 167 16.07 0.49 2.18
N LEU A 168 17.01 0.57 3.14
CA LEU A 168 16.67 1.00 4.50
C LEU A 168 16.11 2.43 4.46
N PRO A 169 14.96 2.70 5.08
CA PRO A 169 14.42 4.05 5.15
C PRO A 169 15.35 4.98 5.94
N GLY A 170 15.67 6.15 5.35
CA GLY A 170 16.43 7.21 6.02
C GLY A 170 15.59 7.99 7.02
#